data_b33bca68824a8b0dc6a73335e954853c
#
_entry.id   b33bca68824a8b0dc6a73335e954853c
#
_cell.length_a   1.000
_cell.length_b   1.000
_cell.length_c   1.000
_cell.angle_alpha   90.00
_cell.angle_beta   90.00
_cell.angle_gamma   90.00
#
_symmetry.space_group_name_H-M   'P 1'
#
loop_
_entity.id
_entity.type
_entity.pdbx_description
1 polymer ?
#
loop_
_entity_poly.entity_id
_entity_poly.type
_entity_poly.pdbx_seq_one_letter_code
_entity_poly.pdbx_strand_id
1 'polypeptide(L)'
;MTFSLLEAYNRLKETNAALAARLLEEAEWGVEFILKNRYGDGYRASSMGLLIWQDGVLNTLDDIHSVRVQNLAFDNFLYAGYETYAAMTIDRDPMLQEHLRKVAEEDFSFATEKFKKDGFDQFKQMYEHSYNTSHSQYMATISWSASMLYKLTGKSCYAETAAEAIRYVLDCQRTEPLKDKGRTCGFFYRDKSRKSIVHYIHQSREQVYMQAMTLLCETQKEHPDYQKWSNSLKLYGNYLKGLMKYTQPYGMVPSGVYHAEEYKDSAGFYSLHLFPPANAQELYTEQITRGVKLDKEHYLKRFPVWFSIFNGNTAIHLSTGKSAAICGNFLKDEELLNIGREQLYWTVGKNPFGQSLIYGEGYNYPQMNTFSSGEMTGEMPVGIRTLGNDDIPYWPQPGTKLCGA
;
A
#
# COMPACT_ATOMS: atom_id res chain seq x y z
N MET A 1 1.31 2.44 10.08
CA MET A 1 0.92 1.73 11.33
C MET A 1 -0.15 2.51 12.09
N THR A 2 0.08 3.72 12.56
CA THR A 2 -0.86 4.56 13.35
C THR A 2 -2.29 4.60 12.82
N PHE A 3 -2.46 4.91 11.52
CA PHE A 3 -3.78 4.93 10.88
C PHE A 3 -4.51 3.58 10.98
N SER A 4 -3.82 2.46 10.77
CA SER A 4 -4.44 1.13 10.86
C SER A 4 -4.83 0.75 12.29
N LEU A 5 -4.08 1.21 13.29
CA LEU A 5 -4.44 1.04 14.70
C LEU A 5 -5.71 1.82 15.05
N LEU A 6 -5.83 3.07 14.57
CA LEU A 6 -7.05 3.87 14.74
C LEU A 6 -8.26 3.27 14.01
N GLU A 7 -8.07 2.70 12.81
CA GLU A 7 -9.14 1.97 12.12
C GLU A 7 -9.58 0.74 12.92
N ALA A 8 -8.63 -0.04 13.44
CA ALA A 8 -8.91 -1.22 14.26
C ALA A 8 -9.63 -0.83 15.57
N TYR A 9 -9.18 0.23 16.24
CA TYR A 9 -9.86 0.80 17.40
C TYR A 9 -11.32 1.11 17.10
N ASN A 10 -11.61 1.88 16.05
CA ASN A 10 -12.98 2.26 15.69
C ASN A 10 -13.89 1.06 15.37
N ARG A 11 -13.32 -0.05 14.92
CA ARG A 11 -14.08 -1.28 14.64
C ARG A 11 -14.33 -2.13 15.88
N LEU A 12 -13.45 -2.06 16.86
CA LEU A 12 -13.47 -2.95 18.03
C LEU A 12 -14.03 -2.30 19.30
N LYS A 13 -14.11 -0.97 19.38
CA LYS A 13 -14.47 -0.25 20.59
C LYS A 13 -15.79 -0.67 21.21
N GLU A 14 -16.77 -1.10 20.40
CA GLU A 14 -18.09 -1.56 20.88
C GLU A 14 -18.11 -3.08 21.17
N THR A 15 -17.20 -3.87 20.60
CA THR A 15 -17.22 -5.33 20.70
C THR A 15 -16.10 -5.91 21.56
N ASN A 16 -14.99 -5.20 21.69
CA ASN A 16 -13.83 -5.59 22.49
C ASN A 16 -13.12 -4.35 23.05
N ALA A 17 -13.72 -3.75 24.08
CA ALA A 17 -13.23 -2.50 24.66
C ALA A 17 -11.79 -2.59 25.22
N ALA A 18 -11.39 -3.74 25.77
CA ALA A 18 -10.06 -3.94 26.33
C ALA A 18 -8.98 -3.92 25.25
N LEU A 19 -9.19 -4.63 24.14
CA LEU A 19 -8.27 -4.60 23.01
C LEU A 19 -8.28 -3.22 22.31
N ALA A 20 -9.46 -2.63 22.16
CA ALA A 20 -9.59 -1.30 21.59
C ALA A 20 -8.81 -0.25 22.39
N ALA A 21 -8.85 -0.26 23.71
CA ALA A 21 -8.10 0.67 24.56
C ALA A 21 -6.57 0.56 24.32
N ARG A 22 -6.04 -0.66 24.20
CA ARG A 22 -4.62 -0.89 23.88
C ARG A 22 -4.25 -0.42 22.48
N LEU A 23 -5.11 -0.64 21.50
CA LEU A 23 -4.89 -0.15 20.13
C LEU A 23 -4.89 1.38 20.06
N LEU A 24 -5.74 2.03 20.85
CA LEU A 24 -5.78 3.49 20.93
C LEU A 24 -4.51 4.05 21.58
N GLU A 25 -4.05 3.44 22.68
CA GLU A 25 -2.80 3.83 23.36
C GLU A 25 -1.60 3.77 22.41
N GLU A 26 -1.43 2.68 21.68
CA GLU A 26 -0.39 2.53 20.68
C GLU A 26 -0.56 3.53 19.50
N ALA A 27 -1.79 3.79 19.10
CA ALA A 27 -2.07 4.75 18.03
C ALA A 27 -1.72 6.18 18.47
N GLU A 28 -2.00 6.56 19.71
CA GLU A 28 -1.66 7.88 20.26
C GLU A 28 -0.15 8.11 20.32
N TRP A 29 0.63 7.08 20.62
CA TRP A 29 2.09 7.13 20.52
C TRP A 29 2.54 7.46 19.08
N GLY A 30 1.93 6.81 18.11
CA GLY A 30 2.18 7.11 16.71
C GLY A 30 1.71 8.50 16.27
N VAL A 31 0.61 9.00 16.81
CA VAL A 31 0.12 10.37 16.57
C VAL A 31 1.10 11.40 17.16
N GLU A 32 1.58 11.16 18.37
CA GLU A 32 2.59 12.03 19.00
C GLU A 32 3.88 12.09 18.16
N PHE A 33 4.33 10.95 17.64
CA PHE A 33 5.46 10.90 16.71
C PHE A 33 5.20 11.71 15.43
N ILE A 34 4.02 11.58 14.82
CA ILE A 34 3.63 12.35 13.63
C ILE A 34 3.70 13.85 13.90
N LEU A 35 3.19 14.31 15.04
CA LEU A 35 3.20 15.72 15.41
C LEU A 35 4.61 16.24 15.72
N LYS A 36 5.42 15.47 16.46
CA LYS A 36 6.82 15.81 16.76
C LYS A 36 7.72 15.83 15.52
N ASN A 37 7.31 15.17 14.46
CA ASN A 37 8.07 15.03 13.23
C ASN A 37 7.84 16.15 12.22
N ARG A 38 7.22 17.26 12.63
CA ARG A 38 7.01 18.47 11.84
C ARG A 38 8.10 19.52 12.18
N TYR A 39 8.89 19.90 11.18
CA TYR A 39 10.01 20.84 11.35
C TYR A 39 9.75 22.24 10.76
N GLY A 40 8.50 22.51 10.33
CA GLY A 40 8.12 23.74 9.63
C GLY A 40 8.31 23.65 8.11
N ASP A 41 7.67 24.55 7.38
CA ASP A 41 7.74 24.63 5.91
C ASP A 41 7.53 23.27 5.18
N GLY A 42 6.64 22.43 5.74
CA GLY A 42 6.35 21.09 5.22
C GLY A 42 7.46 20.07 5.42
N TYR A 43 8.57 20.43 6.07
CA TYR A 43 9.64 19.48 6.36
C TYR A 43 9.23 18.46 7.40
N ARG A 44 9.46 17.18 7.07
CA ARG A 44 9.24 16.02 7.94
C ARG A 44 10.39 15.03 7.81
N ALA A 45 10.66 14.25 8.83
CA ALA A 45 11.54 13.10 8.67
C ALA A 45 10.85 12.06 7.79
N SER A 46 11.37 11.84 6.61
CA SER A 46 10.87 10.86 5.64
C SER A 46 11.38 9.46 5.96
N SER A 47 12.57 9.36 6.53
CA SER A 47 13.12 8.09 7.03
C SER A 47 14.07 8.34 8.20
N MET A 48 14.11 7.35 9.10
CA MET A 48 15.16 7.18 10.10
C MET A 48 15.78 5.80 9.89
N GLY A 49 17.08 5.72 9.89
CA GLY A 49 17.79 4.48 9.67
C GLY A 49 19.13 4.43 10.39
N LEU A 50 19.56 3.23 10.67
CA LEU A 50 20.91 2.95 11.15
C LEU A 50 21.86 2.98 9.97
N LEU A 51 22.92 3.80 10.06
CA LEU A 51 23.99 3.82 9.08
C LEU A 51 25.04 2.77 9.42
N ILE A 52 25.39 2.68 10.70
CA ILE A 52 26.43 1.78 11.20
C ILE A 52 25.96 1.27 12.55
N TRP A 53 26.04 -0.03 12.76
CA TRP A 53 25.91 -0.70 14.05
C TRP A 53 27.24 -1.40 14.34
N GLN A 54 27.99 -0.86 15.28
CA GLN A 54 29.41 -1.21 15.45
C GLN A 54 29.59 -2.57 16.14
N ASP A 55 28.72 -2.89 17.08
CA ASP A 55 28.74 -4.18 17.80
C ASP A 55 27.92 -5.28 17.11
N GLY A 56 27.24 -4.98 16.00
CA GLY A 56 26.36 -5.91 15.29
C GLY A 56 24.99 -6.10 15.94
N VAL A 57 24.67 -5.31 16.98
CA VAL A 57 23.35 -5.29 17.65
C VAL A 57 22.67 -3.96 17.39
N LEU A 58 21.40 -3.99 16.98
CA LEU A 58 20.62 -2.78 16.70
C LEU A 58 20.12 -2.13 17.98
N ASN A 59 20.02 -0.78 17.96
CA ASN A 59 19.47 0.05 19.02
C ASN A 59 20.33 0.07 20.30
N THR A 60 21.64 -0.03 20.14
CA THR A 60 22.64 0.17 21.18
C THR A 60 23.23 1.58 21.11
N LEU A 61 24.00 1.99 22.14
CA LEU A 61 24.49 3.36 22.26
C LEU A 61 25.57 3.74 21.23
N ASP A 62 26.18 2.75 20.59
CA ASP A 62 27.24 2.94 19.58
C ASP A 62 26.70 3.00 18.15
N ASP A 63 25.39 2.85 17.96
CA ASP A 63 24.73 2.97 16.67
C ASP A 63 24.79 4.39 16.12
N ILE A 64 25.15 4.50 14.84
CA ILE A 64 25.05 5.77 14.13
C ILE A 64 23.73 5.82 13.36
N HIS A 65 22.87 6.71 13.79
CA HIS A 65 21.57 6.94 13.16
C HIS A 65 21.65 8.03 12.09
N SER A 66 20.84 7.88 11.06
CA SER A 66 20.58 8.94 10.09
C SER A 66 19.11 9.30 10.07
N VAL A 67 18.84 10.58 9.95
CA VAL A 67 17.49 11.10 9.73
C VAL A 67 17.49 11.91 8.45
N ARG A 68 16.58 11.58 7.54
CA ARG A 68 16.35 12.36 6.33
C ARG A 68 15.12 13.20 6.48
N VAL A 69 15.28 14.50 6.27
CA VAL A 69 14.22 15.48 6.42
C VAL A 69 13.93 16.07 5.04
N GLN A 70 12.68 15.96 4.62
CA GLN A 70 12.22 16.40 3.31
C GLN A 70 10.87 17.11 3.43
N ASN A 71 10.53 17.93 2.45
CA ASN A 71 9.24 18.62 2.38
C ASN A 71 8.43 18.21 1.15
N LEU A 72 8.33 16.90 0.90
CA LEU A 72 7.56 16.39 -0.23
C LEU A 72 6.07 16.70 -0.08
N ALA A 73 5.45 17.13 -1.17
CA ALA A 73 4.00 17.35 -1.19
C ALA A 73 3.25 16.04 -0.92
N PHE A 74 3.72 14.92 -1.50
CA PHE A 74 3.12 13.62 -1.27
C PHE A 74 3.03 13.24 0.20
N ASP A 75 4.12 13.39 0.95
CA ASP A 75 4.16 13.06 2.37
C ASP A 75 3.20 13.94 3.17
N ASN A 76 3.17 15.24 2.87
CA ASN A 76 2.26 16.16 3.56
C ASN A 76 0.78 15.87 3.25
N PHE A 77 0.40 15.52 2.02
CA PHE A 77 -0.96 15.01 1.72
C PHE A 77 -1.29 13.76 2.52
N LEU A 78 -0.36 12.80 2.60
CA LEU A 78 -0.57 11.54 3.30
C LEU A 78 -0.74 11.77 4.82
N TYR A 79 0.12 12.59 5.41
CA TYR A 79 0.05 12.93 6.83
C TYR A 79 -1.21 13.73 7.16
N ALA A 80 -1.59 14.69 6.33
CA ALA A 80 -2.85 15.43 6.51
C ALA A 80 -4.07 14.49 6.59
N GLY A 81 -4.10 13.43 5.77
CA GLY A 81 -5.14 12.39 5.87
C GLY A 81 -5.09 11.61 7.19
N TYR A 82 -3.90 11.26 7.67
CA TYR A 82 -3.73 10.54 8.94
C TYR A 82 -4.10 11.41 10.15
N GLU A 83 -3.65 12.66 10.17
CA GLU A 83 -3.96 13.66 11.20
C GLU A 83 -5.47 13.94 11.25
N THR A 84 -6.10 14.07 10.09
CA THR A 84 -7.56 14.24 10.00
C THR A 84 -8.30 13.03 10.58
N TYR A 85 -7.85 11.81 10.26
CA TYR A 85 -8.48 10.61 10.80
C TYR A 85 -8.28 10.49 12.31
N ALA A 86 -7.09 10.84 12.81
CA ALA A 86 -6.82 10.90 14.25
C ALA A 86 -7.71 11.91 14.95
N ALA A 87 -7.89 13.12 14.37
CA ALA A 87 -8.80 14.12 14.90
C ALA A 87 -10.26 13.64 14.99
N MET A 88 -10.71 12.85 14.03
CA MET A 88 -12.07 12.25 14.07
C MET A 88 -12.22 11.08 15.03
N THR A 89 -11.11 10.46 15.44
CA THR A 89 -11.11 9.21 16.21
C THR A 89 -10.81 9.40 17.69
N ILE A 90 -9.85 10.28 18.04
CA ILE A 90 -9.41 10.53 19.41
C ILE A 90 -10.33 11.61 20.01
N ASP A 91 -11.46 11.18 20.57
CA ASP A 91 -12.50 12.08 21.09
C ASP A 91 -12.35 12.44 22.58
N ARG A 92 -11.45 11.77 23.29
CA ARG A 92 -11.19 11.98 24.71
C ARG A 92 -10.35 13.22 25.05
N ASP A 93 -9.68 13.82 24.06
CA ASP A 93 -8.86 15.01 24.20
C ASP A 93 -9.24 16.08 23.15
N PRO A 94 -10.15 17.01 23.50
CA PRO A 94 -10.58 18.08 22.58
C PRO A 94 -9.46 19.04 22.17
N MET A 95 -8.42 19.22 22.98
CA MET A 95 -7.27 20.07 22.63
C MET A 95 -6.42 19.39 21.55
N LEU A 96 -6.17 18.09 21.70
CA LEU A 96 -5.47 17.30 20.70
C LEU A 96 -6.27 17.23 19.39
N GLN A 97 -7.58 17.04 19.46
CA GLN A 97 -8.45 17.05 18.28
C GLN A 97 -8.33 18.34 17.48
N GLU A 98 -8.45 19.48 18.15
CA GLU A 98 -8.36 20.79 17.50
C GLU A 98 -6.94 21.04 16.95
N HIS A 99 -5.91 20.63 17.66
CA HIS A 99 -4.53 20.72 17.20
C HIS A 99 -4.32 19.87 15.93
N LEU A 100 -4.78 18.62 15.93
CA LEU A 100 -4.69 17.71 14.77
C LEU A 100 -5.45 18.27 13.56
N ARG A 101 -6.66 18.82 13.78
CA ARG A 101 -7.44 19.46 12.71
C ARG A 101 -6.66 20.60 12.06
N LYS A 102 -6.09 21.49 12.89
CA LYS A 102 -5.30 22.63 12.42
C LYS A 102 -4.07 22.19 11.63
N VAL A 103 -3.32 21.24 12.17
CA VAL A 103 -2.11 20.68 11.54
C VAL A 103 -2.44 20.04 10.20
N ALA A 104 -3.52 19.26 10.14
CA ALA A 104 -3.95 18.61 8.88
C ALA A 104 -4.31 19.63 7.79
N GLU A 105 -4.99 20.73 8.15
CA GLU A 105 -5.29 21.81 7.20
C GLU A 105 -4.02 22.54 6.73
N GLU A 106 -3.06 22.80 7.63
CA GLU A 106 -1.77 23.41 7.30
C GLU A 106 -0.96 22.54 6.34
N ASP A 107 -0.83 21.25 6.64
CA ASP A 107 -0.05 20.32 5.82
C ASP A 107 -0.70 20.09 4.46
N PHE A 108 -2.02 19.98 4.39
CA PHE A 108 -2.74 19.88 3.12
C PHE A 108 -2.59 21.15 2.27
N SER A 109 -2.64 22.33 2.90
CA SER A 109 -2.44 23.61 2.20
C SER A 109 -1.04 23.70 1.65
N PHE A 110 -0.02 23.42 2.48
CA PHE A 110 1.38 23.37 2.02
C PHE A 110 1.55 22.39 0.85
N ALA A 111 1.05 21.18 1.00
CA ALA A 111 1.14 20.16 -0.05
C ALA A 111 0.49 20.60 -1.37
N THR A 112 -0.66 21.28 -1.28
CA THR A 112 -1.38 21.79 -2.45
C THR A 112 -0.57 22.85 -3.19
N GLU A 113 0.02 23.82 -2.46
CA GLU A 113 0.84 24.87 -3.08
C GLU A 113 2.13 24.27 -3.67
N LYS A 114 2.77 23.36 -2.96
CA LYS A 114 3.96 22.68 -3.47
C LYS A 114 3.67 21.83 -4.70
N PHE A 115 2.56 21.08 -4.69
CA PHE A 115 2.16 20.26 -5.84
C PHE A 115 1.84 21.12 -7.08
N LYS A 116 1.18 22.27 -6.91
CA LYS A 116 0.95 23.22 -8.01
C LYS A 116 2.25 23.72 -8.63
N LYS A 117 3.28 23.92 -7.80
CA LYS A 117 4.58 24.42 -8.24
C LYS A 117 5.46 23.34 -8.85
N ASP A 118 5.61 22.21 -8.21
CA ASP A 118 6.65 21.20 -8.47
C ASP A 118 6.08 19.93 -9.15
N GLY A 119 4.75 19.75 -9.16
CA GLY A 119 4.10 18.55 -9.69
C GLY A 119 4.33 17.30 -8.84
N PHE A 120 4.45 16.15 -9.49
CA PHE A 120 4.66 14.86 -8.83
C PHE A 120 6.10 14.75 -8.30
N ASP A 121 6.29 15.20 -7.07
CA ASP A 121 7.56 15.09 -6.38
C ASP A 121 7.80 13.67 -5.85
N GLN A 122 9.00 13.17 -6.01
CA GLN A 122 9.43 11.88 -5.47
C GLN A 122 10.91 11.96 -5.12
N PHE A 123 11.28 11.24 -4.07
CA PHE A 123 12.66 11.08 -3.70
C PHE A 123 13.12 9.64 -3.91
N LYS A 124 14.10 9.45 -4.79
CA LYS A 124 14.63 8.12 -5.15
C LYS A 124 15.87 7.80 -4.34
N GLN A 125 15.68 7.24 -3.16
CA GLN A 125 16.79 6.67 -2.39
C GLN A 125 16.49 5.25 -1.93
N MET A 126 17.53 4.47 -1.75
CA MET A 126 17.46 3.04 -1.47
C MET A 126 16.66 2.69 -0.21
N TYR A 127 16.70 3.56 0.80
CA TYR A 127 16.05 3.31 2.07
C TYR A 127 14.67 3.98 2.19
N GLU A 128 14.23 4.66 1.14
CA GLU A 128 12.96 5.38 1.12
C GLU A 128 12.05 4.75 0.10
N HIS A 129 10.99 4.15 0.58
CA HIS A 129 10.07 3.38 -0.24
C HIS A 129 9.01 4.23 -0.95
N SER A 130 9.11 5.55 -0.88
CA SER A 130 8.24 6.47 -1.62
C SER A 130 8.52 6.50 -3.13
N TYR A 131 9.69 6.06 -3.56
CA TYR A 131 10.10 6.04 -4.97
C TYR A 131 9.16 5.24 -5.88
N ASN A 132 8.45 4.28 -5.31
CA ASN A 132 7.52 3.43 -6.06
C ASN A 132 6.13 4.06 -6.26
N THR A 133 5.85 5.20 -5.67
CA THR A 133 4.54 5.84 -5.78
C THR A 133 4.27 6.28 -7.22
N SER A 134 3.26 5.67 -7.85
CA SER A 134 2.80 6.08 -9.18
C SER A 134 2.01 7.38 -9.12
N HIS A 135 1.90 8.08 -10.27
CA HIS A 135 1.06 9.29 -10.34
C HIS A 135 -0.41 8.98 -10.00
N SER A 136 -0.92 7.82 -10.40
CA SER A 136 -2.29 7.41 -10.05
C SER A 136 -2.47 7.18 -8.55
N GLN A 137 -1.49 6.59 -7.85
CA GLN A 137 -1.51 6.46 -6.40
C GLN A 137 -1.37 7.83 -5.70
N TYR A 138 -0.53 8.70 -6.23
CA TYR A 138 -0.37 10.06 -5.73
C TYR A 138 -1.72 10.79 -5.75
N MET A 139 -2.41 10.79 -6.90
CA MET A 139 -3.72 11.43 -7.06
C MET A 139 -4.81 10.75 -6.20
N ALA A 140 -4.76 9.43 -6.04
CA ALA A 140 -5.64 8.73 -5.11
C ALA A 140 -5.40 9.16 -3.65
N THR A 141 -4.14 9.40 -3.26
CA THR A 141 -3.80 9.92 -1.93
C THR A 141 -4.33 11.33 -1.72
N ILE A 142 -4.19 12.23 -2.71
CA ILE A 142 -4.78 13.57 -2.65
C ILE A 142 -6.30 13.49 -2.48
N SER A 143 -6.97 12.68 -3.30
CA SER A 143 -8.41 12.49 -3.24
C SER A 143 -8.88 11.95 -1.89
N TRP A 144 -8.16 10.96 -1.35
CA TRP A 144 -8.46 10.39 -0.04
C TRP A 144 -8.29 11.41 1.10
N SER A 145 -7.15 12.10 1.13
CA SER A 145 -6.84 13.09 2.15
C SER A 145 -7.81 14.29 2.11
N ALA A 146 -8.12 14.78 0.92
CA ALA A 146 -9.10 15.83 0.74
C ALA A 146 -10.52 15.41 1.19
N SER A 147 -10.91 14.17 0.88
CA SER A 147 -12.20 13.61 1.34
C SER A 147 -12.27 13.47 2.84
N MET A 148 -11.15 13.12 3.50
CA MET A 148 -11.04 13.09 4.97
C MET A 148 -11.24 14.49 5.55
N LEU A 149 -10.55 15.50 5.02
CA LEU A 149 -10.70 16.89 5.44
C LEU A 149 -12.11 17.42 5.19
N TYR A 150 -12.74 17.07 4.06
CA TYR A 150 -14.14 17.42 3.80
C TYR A 150 -15.06 16.80 4.86
N LYS A 151 -14.87 15.54 5.19
CA LYS A 151 -15.65 14.85 6.23
C LYS A 151 -15.51 15.49 7.60
N LEU A 152 -14.31 15.97 7.96
CA LEU A 152 -14.03 16.63 9.23
C LEU A 152 -14.55 18.06 9.28
N THR A 153 -14.36 18.85 8.20
CA THR A 153 -14.53 20.32 8.22
C THR A 153 -15.79 20.81 7.53
N GLY A 154 -16.36 20.04 6.61
CA GLY A 154 -17.48 20.44 5.73
C GLY A 154 -17.11 21.48 4.66
N LYS A 155 -15.83 21.87 4.50
CA LYS A 155 -15.39 22.88 3.53
C LYS A 155 -15.45 22.35 2.10
N SER A 156 -16.25 22.95 1.22
CA SER A 156 -16.48 22.50 -0.17
C SER A 156 -15.20 22.42 -1.01
N CYS A 157 -14.21 23.27 -0.76
CA CYS A 157 -12.93 23.24 -1.49
C CYS A 157 -12.22 21.89 -1.40
N TYR A 158 -12.34 21.18 -0.26
CA TYR A 158 -11.79 19.84 -0.12
C TYR A 158 -12.61 18.80 -0.92
N ALA A 159 -13.94 18.93 -0.96
CA ALA A 159 -14.79 18.07 -1.77
C ALA A 159 -14.45 18.20 -3.27
N GLU A 160 -14.29 19.43 -3.74
CA GLU A 160 -13.91 19.74 -5.12
C GLU A 160 -12.53 19.17 -5.46
N THR A 161 -11.54 19.40 -4.59
CA THR A 161 -10.17 18.84 -4.77
C THR A 161 -10.19 17.31 -4.82
N ALA A 162 -10.98 16.67 -3.97
CA ALA A 162 -11.09 15.22 -3.96
C ALA A 162 -11.69 14.67 -5.27
N ALA A 163 -12.77 15.30 -5.74
CA ALA A 163 -13.45 14.93 -6.99
C ALA A 163 -12.59 15.21 -8.23
N GLU A 164 -11.79 16.27 -8.23
CA GLU A 164 -10.84 16.56 -9.30
C GLU A 164 -9.70 15.54 -9.35
N ALA A 165 -9.09 15.25 -8.20
CA ALA A 165 -7.97 14.33 -8.12
C ALA A 165 -8.36 12.91 -8.57
N ILE A 166 -9.55 12.42 -8.19
CA ILE A 166 -9.98 11.06 -8.55
C ILE A 166 -10.24 10.89 -10.04
N ARG A 167 -10.51 11.96 -10.81
CA ARG A 167 -10.64 11.88 -12.27
C ARG A 167 -9.38 11.38 -12.92
N TYR A 168 -8.21 11.80 -12.40
CA TYR A 168 -6.92 11.27 -12.88
C TYR A 168 -6.83 9.76 -12.68
N VAL A 169 -7.25 9.27 -11.52
CA VAL A 169 -7.24 7.84 -11.20
C VAL A 169 -8.16 7.05 -12.12
N LEU A 170 -9.36 7.56 -12.38
CA LEU A 170 -10.32 6.93 -13.31
C LEU A 170 -9.73 6.82 -14.72
N ASP A 171 -9.01 7.86 -15.20
CA ASP A 171 -8.32 7.84 -16.49
C ASP A 171 -7.19 6.78 -16.54
N CYS A 172 -6.66 6.37 -15.38
CA CYS A 172 -5.65 5.33 -15.27
C CYS A 172 -6.23 3.93 -15.12
N GLN A 173 -7.54 3.74 -14.96
CA GLN A 173 -8.12 2.41 -14.86
C GLN A 173 -8.32 1.77 -16.24
N ARG A 174 -7.95 0.50 -16.36
CA ARG A 174 -8.25 -0.30 -17.56
C ARG A 174 -9.73 -0.69 -17.56
N THR A 175 -10.50 -0.09 -18.43
CA THR A 175 -11.95 -0.36 -18.57
C THR A 175 -12.25 -1.35 -19.69
N GLU A 176 -11.44 -1.35 -20.74
CA GLU A 176 -11.60 -2.26 -21.86
C GLU A 176 -10.99 -3.62 -21.52
N PRO A 177 -11.76 -4.72 -21.71
CA PRO A 177 -11.24 -6.06 -21.48
C PRO A 177 -10.04 -6.40 -22.36
N LEU A 178 -9.06 -7.14 -21.81
CA LEU A 178 -8.02 -7.79 -22.59
C LEU A 178 -8.63 -8.84 -23.55
N LYS A 179 -7.84 -9.27 -24.53
CA LYS A 179 -8.26 -10.29 -25.48
C LYS A 179 -8.05 -11.72 -24.95
N ASP A 180 -8.11 -11.88 -23.65
CA ASP A 180 -8.04 -13.17 -22.96
C ASP A 180 -9.44 -13.79 -22.80
N LYS A 181 -9.50 -15.09 -22.47
CA LYS A 181 -10.77 -15.80 -22.21
C LYS A 181 -11.53 -15.22 -21.00
N GLY A 182 -10.80 -14.68 -20.04
CA GLY A 182 -11.36 -14.07 -18.82
C GLY A 182 -11.86 -12.65 -19.02
N ARG A 183 -11.57 -12.02 -20.17
CA ARG A 183 -11.86 -10.62 -20.44
C ARG A 183 -11.36 -9.70 -19.31
N THR A 184 -10.12 -9.92 -18.90
CA THR A 184 -9.49 -9.26 -17.74
C THR A 184 -9.43 -7.76 -17.95
N CYS A 185 -9.94 -6.99 -16.98
CA CYS A 185 -9.90 -5.53 -16.92
C CYS A 185 -10.08 -5.07 -15.48
N GLY A 186 -9.90 -3.77 -15.20
CA GLY A 186 -10.15 -3.20 -13.87
C GLY A 186 -8.88 -2.83 -13.10
N PHE A 187 -7.71 -3.27 -13.52
CA PHE A 187 -6.43 -2.85 -12.95
C PHE A 187 -6.08 -1.41 -13.32
N PHE A 188 -5.08 -0.86 -12.61
CA PHE A 188 -4.66 0.53 -12.80
C PHE A 188 -3.29 0.62 -13.48
N TYR A 189 -3.13 1.64 -14.31
CA TYR A 189 -1.84 2.06 -14.84
C TYR A 189 -1.18 3.09 -13.91
N ARG A 190 0.14 3.18 -13.98
CA ARG A 190 0.92 4.11 -13.16
C ARG A 190 0.58 5.58 -13.45
N ASP A 191 0.26 5.90 -14.69
CA ASP A 191 -0.14 7.24 -15.16
C ASP A 191 -1.07 7.16 -16.37
N LYS A 192 -1.51 8.33 -16.84
CA LYS A 192 -2.41 8.46 -17.99
C LYS A 192 -1.80 8.03 -19.33
N SER A 193 -0.48 7.86 -19.43
CA SER A 193 0.16 7.33 -20.65
C SER A 193 -0.18 5.86 -20.88
N ARG A 194 -0.60 5.14 -19.82
CA ARG A 194 -0.97 3.72 -19.82
C ARG A 194 0.13 2.79 -20.35
N LYS A 195 1.40 3.18 -20.18
CA LYS A 195 2.56 2.38 -20.63
C LYS A 195 2.94 1.30 -19.62
N SER A 196 2.85 1.62 -18.32
CA SER A 196 3.18 0.70 -17.23
C SER A 196 2.00 0.50 -16.30
N ILE A 197 1.75 -0.75 -15.93
CA ILE A 197 0.73 -1.13 -14.95
C ILE A 197 1.27 -0.84 -13.54
N VAL A 198 0.40 -0.63 -12.58
CA VAL A 198 0.80 -0.51 -11.17
C VAL A 198 1.16 -1.89 -10.64
N HIS A 199 2.38 -2.02 -10.13
CA HIS A 199 2.89 -3.20 -9.47
C HIS A 199 3.44 -2.87 -8.09
N TYR A 200 3.54 -3.88 -7.25
CA TYR A 200 4.08 -3.77 -5.91
C TYR A 200 5.14 -4.85 -5.71
N ILE A 201 6.22 -4.53 -5.02
CA ILE A 201 7.33 -5.45 -4.79
C ILE A 201 7.59 -5.72 -3.30
N HIS A 202 7.64 -4.69 -2.49
CA HIS A 202 7.97 -4.75 -1.07
C HIS A 202 6.96 -3.98 -0.24
N GLN A 203 6.59 -2.81 -0.69
CA GLN A 203 5.53 -2.00 -0.10
C GLN A 203 4.32 -1.97 -1.00
N SER A 204 3.16 -1.97 -0.37
CA SER A 204 1.91 -1.92 -1.09
C SER A 204 1.04 -0.81 -0.51
N ARG A 205 0.45 -0.02 -1.41
CA ARG A 205 -0.54 1.02 -1.10
C ARG A 205 -1.77 0.88 -2.00
N GLU A 206 -2.05 -0.34 -2.46
CA GLU A 206 -3.14 -0.59 -3.39
C GLU A 206 -4.49 -0.19 -2.80
N GLN A 207 -4.66 -0.34 -1.48
CA GLN A 207 -5.88 0.05 -0.79
C GLN A 207 -6.24 1.53 -0.96
N VAL A 208 -5.29 2.42 -1.29
CA VAL A 208 -5.58 3.86 -1.40
C VAL A 208 -6.59 4.18 -2.49
N TYR A 209 -6.60 3.44 -3.60
CA TYR A 209 -7.59 3.62 -4.66
C TYR A 209 -9.01 3.38 -4.14
N MET A 210 -9.17 2.28 -3.42
CA MET A 210 -10.45 1.88 -2.87
C MET A 210 -10.87 2.78 -1.71
N GLN A 211 -9.94 3.17 -0.86
CA GLN A 211 -10.19 4.12 0.22
C GLN A 211 -10.65 5.49 -0.32
N ALA A 212 -9.99 6.01 -1.36
CA ALA A 212 -10.35 7.28 -1.96
C ALA A 212 -11.76 7.24 -2.58
N MET A 213 -12.03 6.24 -3.41
CA MET A 213 -13.30 6.14 -4.11
C MET A 213 -14.49 5.84 -3.19
N THR A 214 -14.30 4.98 -2.18
CA THR A 214 -15.37 4.70 -1.21
C THR A 214 -15.67 5.92 -0.36
N LEU A 215 -14.65 6.64 0.09
CA LEU A 215 -14.84 7.85 0.89
C LEU A 215 -15.51 8.98 0.10
N LEU A 216 -15.16 9.13 -1.18
CA LEU A 216 -15.91 10.02 -2.09
C LEU A 216 -17.38 9.65 -2.18
N CYS A 217 -17.69 8.37 -2.41
CA CYS A 217 -19.08 7.89 -2.48
C CYS A 217 -19.82 8.09 -1.16
N GLU A 218 -19.14 7.98 -0.02
CA GLU A 218 -19.73 8.21 1.30
C GLU A 218 -20.05 9.69 1.56
N THR A 219 -19.13 10.58 1.17
CA THR A 219 -19.17 12.00 1.51
C THR A 219 -19.88 12.85 0.47
N GLN A 220 -19.98 12.40 -0.78
CA GLN A 220 -20.51 13.17 -1.91
C GLN A 220 -21.54 12.35 -2.72
N LYS A 221 -22.59 11.85 -2.05
CA LYS A 221 -23.62 10.98 -2.64
C LYS A 221 -24.36 11.58 -3.83
N GLU A 222 -24.56 12.90 -3.80
CA GLU A 222 -25.29 13.64 -4.84
C GLU A 222 -24.38 14.17 -5.96
N HIS A 223 -23.08 13.85 -5.92
CA HIS A 223 -22.15 14.34 -6.94
C HIS A 223 -22.44 13.71 -8.32
N PRO A 224 -22.39 14.48 -9.43
CA PRO A 224 -22.66 13.95 -10.78
C PRO A 224 -21.80 12.74 -11.18
N ASP A 225 -20.59 12.65 -10.66
CA ASP A 225 -19.64 11.56 -10.96
C ASP A 225 -19.76 10.35 -9.99
N TYR A 226 -20.71 10.36 -9.03
CA TYR A 226 -20.89 9.27 -8.07
C TYR A 226 -20.94 7.89 -8.73
N GLN A 227 -21.71 7.78 -9.82
CA GLN A 227 -21.85 6.50 -10.54
C GLN A 227 -20.53 6.05 -11.20
N LYS A 228 -19.67 6.99 -11.63
CA LYS A 228 -18.36 6.66 -12.20
C LYS A 228 -17.45 6.05 -11.12
N TRP A 229 -17.46 6.63 -9.90
CA TRP A 229 -16.69 6.12 -8.77
C TRP A 229 -17.14 4.73 -8.35
N SER A 230 -18.45 4.55 -8.18
CA SER A 230 -19.04 3.26 -7.83
C SER A 230 -18.77 2.18 -8.90
N ASN A 231 -18.86 2.53 -10.18
CA ASN A 231 -18.53 1.60 -11.28
C ASN A 231 -17.06 1.22 -11.29
N SER A 232 -16.15 2.15 -10.97
CA SER A 232 -14.72 1.87 -10.86
C SER A 232 -14.43 0.87 -9.75
N LEU A 233 -15.06 1.03 -8.58
CA LEU A 233 -14.98 0.06 -7.48
C LEU A 233 -15.47 -1.33 -7.90
N LYS A 234 -16.62 -1.40 -8.58
CA LYS A 234 -17.19 -2.65 -9.09
C LYS A 234 -16.27 -3.31 -10.10
N LEU A 235 -15.67 -2.53 -11.00
CA LEU A 235 -14.76 -3.04 -12.02
C LEU A 235 -13.50 -3.63 -11.40
N TYR A 236 -12.92 -2.95 -10.41
CA TYR A 236 -11.77 -3.46 -9.66
C TYR A 236 -12.13 -4.72 -8.86
N GLY A 237 -13.28 -4.74 -8.19
CA GLY A 237 -13.75 -5.94 -7.49
C GLY A 237 -13.89 -7.14 -8.42
N ASN A 238 -14.44 -6.95 -9.63
CA ASN A 238 -14.52 -8.01 -10.64
C ASN A 238 -13.14 -8.47 -11.13
N TYR A 239 -12.18 -7.54 -11.23
CA TYR A 239 -10.78 -7.88 -11.52
C TYR A 239 -10.21 -8.84 -10.47
N LEU A 240 -10.33 -8.51 -9.18
CA LEU A 240 -9.85 -9.37 -8.09
C LEU A 240 -10.48 -10.76 -8.15
N LYS A 241 -11.81 -10.84 -8.29
CA LYS A 241 -12.52 -12.13 -8.42
C LYS A 241 -11.99 -12.96 -9.59
N GLY A 242 -11.76 -12.32 -10.74
CA GLY A 242 -11.22 -12.96 -11.93
C GLY A 242 -9.82 -13.55 -11.75
N LEU A 243 -9.03 -12.98 -10.82
CA LEU A 243 -7.67 -13.45 -10.52
C LEU A 243 -7.64 -14.73 -9.67
N MET A 244 -8.64 -14.96 -8.80
CA MET A 244 -8.61 -16.01 -7.77
C MET A 244 -8.46 -17.42 -8.34
N LYS A 245 -8.93 -17.67 -9.56
CA LYS A 245 -8.80 -18.98 -10.22
C LYS A 245 -7.34 -19.42 -10.46
N TYR A 246 -6.39 -18.50 -10.47
CA TYR A 246 -4.97 -18.79 -10.79
C TYR A 246 -4.14 -19.25 -9.59
N THR A 247 -4.69 -19.18 -8.37
CA THR A 247 -4.01 -19.50 -7.12
C THR A 247 -4.75 -20.53 -6.25
N GLN A 248 -5.78 -21.16 -6.80
CA GLN A 248 -6.47 -22.27 -6.12
C GLN A 248 -5.50 -23.42 -5.84
N PRO A 249 -5.64 -24.13 -4.71
CA PRO A 249 -6.73 -23.99 -3.71
C PRO A 249 -6.42 -22.99 -2.56
N TYR A 250 -5.32 -22.28 -2.63
CA TYR A 250 -4.81 -21.49 -1.49
C TYR A 250 -5.45 -20.11 -1.31
N GLY A 251 -6.10 -19.57 -2.35
CA GLY A 251 -6.83 -18.32 -2.26
C GLY A 251 -5.99 -17.04 -2.19
N MET A 252 -4.68 -17.11 -2.47
CA MET A 252 -3.82 -15.93 -2.58
C MET A 252 -4.24 -15.07 -3.78
N VAL A 253 -4.32 -13.75 -3.62
CA VAL A 253 -4.47 -12.86 -4.78
C VAL A 253 -3.14 -12.81 -5.53
N PRO A 254 -3.13 -13.11 -6.86
CA PRO A 254 -1.93 -12.93 -7.68
C PRO A 254 -1.39 -11.50 -7.66
N SER A 255 -0.10 -11.34 -7.92
CA SER A 255 0.53 -10.01 -8.08
C SER A 255 -0.15 -9.16 -9.17
N GLY A 256 -0.73 -9.79 -10.19
CA GLY A 256 -1.55 -9.11 -11.18
C GLY A 256 -1.07 -9.25 -12.62
N VAL A 257 -1.60 -8.38 -13.46
CA VAL A 257 -1.29 -8.34 -14.90
C VAL A 257 -0.05 -7.51 -15.15
N TYR A 258 0.82 -7.99 -16.02
CA TYR A 258 2.04 -7.34 -16.53
C TYR A 258 1.96 -7.18 -18.04
N HIS A 259 2.44 -6.07 -18.56
CA HIS A 259 2.57 -5.86 -20.02
C HIS A 259 3.99 -6.20 -20.48
N ALA A 260 4.11 -6.86 -21.62
CA ALA A 260 5.39 -7.38 -22.13
C ALA A 260 6.45 -6.30 -22.37
N GLU A 261 6.04 -5.08 -22.58
CA GLU A 261 6.92 -3.98 -22.98
C GLU A 261 7.08 -2.87 -21.94
N GLU A 262 6.72 -3.13 -20.66
CA GLU A 262 6.83 -2.09 -19.62
C GLU A 262 8.25 -1.56 -19.43
N TYR A 263 9.27 -2.37 -19.72
CA TYR A 263 10.67 -1.95 -19.67
C TYR A 263 11.00 -0.81 -20.66
N LYS A 264 10.18 -0.58 -21.68
CA LYS A 264 10.34 0.55 -22.62
C LYS A 264 9.92 1.89 -22.00
N ASP A 265 9.13 1.87 -20.94
CA ASP A 265 8.81 3.03 -20.13
C ASP A 265 9.90 3.24 -19.08
N SER A 266 11.01 3.84 -19.47
CA SER A 266 12.16 3.99 -18.57
C SER A 266 11.81 4.72 -17.25
N ALA A 267 10.93 5.70 -17.28
CA ALA A 267 10.54 6.45 -16.09
C ALA A 267 9.68 5.60 -15.15
N GLY A 268 8.64 4.92 -15.67
CA GLY A 268 7.76 4.06 -14.87
C GLY A 268 8.46 2.80 -14.40
N PHE A 269 9.17 2.11 -15.28
CA PHE A 269 9.86 0.87 -14.99
C PHE A 269 10.98 1.05 -13.96
N TYR A 270 11.87 2.03 -14.16
CA TYR A 270 12.98 2.29 -13.24
C TYR A 270 12.54 3.00 -11.95
N SER A 271 11.36 3.56 -11.90
CA SER A 271 10.77 4.00 -10.63
C SER A 271 10.27 2.84 -9.80
N LEU A 272 9.72 1.79 -10.42
CA LEU A 272 9.26 0.60 -9.74
C LEU A 272 10.40 -0.29 -9.24
N HIS A 273 11.43 -0.46 -10.07
CA HIS A 273 12.52 -1.39 -9.81
C HIS A 273 13.77 -0.65 -9.35
N LEU A 274 14.04 -0.72 -8.06
CA LEU A 274 15.24 -0.13 -7.48
C LEU A 274 16.49 -0.92 -7.93
N PHE A 275 17.47 -0.22 -8.48
CA PHE A 275 18.72 -0.82 -8.99
C PHE A 275 18.51 -2.01 -9.95
N PRO A 276 17.74 -1.85 -11.03
CA PRO A 276 17.64 -2.92 -12.00
C PRO A 276 19.02 -3.20 -12.62
N PRO A 277 19.36 -4.48 -12.83
CA PRO A 277 20.64 -4.85 -13.43
C PRO A 277 20.71 -4.45 -14.91
N ALA A 278 21.90 -4.47 -15.50
CA ALA A 278 22.08 -4.09 -16.91
C ALA A 278 21.23 -4.92 -17.88
N ASN A 279 20.93 -6.19 -17.54
CA ASN A 279 20.08 -7.08 -18.31
C ASN A 279 18.62 -7.15 -17.80
N ALA A 280 18.14 -6.08 -17.16
CA ALA A 280 16.79 -6.04 -16.57
C ALA A 280 15.68 -6.36 -17.59
N GLN A 281 15.84 -5.99 -18.84
CA GLN A 281 14.89 -6.32 -19.89
C GLN A 281 14.76 -7.83 -20.12
N GLU A 282 15.88 -8.53 -20.20
CA GLU A 282 15.89 -9.99 -20.38
C GLU A 282 15.26 -10.68 -19.16
N LEU A 283 15.67 -10.29 -17.95
CA LEU A 283 15.16 -10.83 -16.70
C LEU A 283 13.66 -10.54 -16.53
N TYR A 284 13.21 -9.35 -16.91
CA TYR A 284 11.78 -9.01 -16.89
C TYR A 284 11.00 -9.94 -17.84
N THR A 285 11.47 -10.06 -19.07
CA THR A 285 10.84 -10.91 -20.10
C THR A 285 10.80 -12.38 -19.66
N GLU A 286 11.90 -12.88 -19.10
CA GLU A 286 11.95 -14.24 -18.57
C GLU A 286 10.95 -14.43 -17.44
N GLN A 287 10.93 -13.54 -16.44
CA GLN A 287 10.02 -13.66 -15.30
C GLN A 287 8.55 -13.60 -15.70
N ILE A 288 8.13 -12.68 -16.58
CA ILE A 288 6.72 -12.58 -16.97
C ILE A 288 6.27 -13.76 -17.82
N THR A 289 7.15 -14.30 -18.68
CA THR A 289 6.83 -15.46 -19.53
C THR A 289 6.70 -16.76 -18.74
N ARG A 290 7.22 -16.84 -17.51
CA ARG A 290 6.97 -17.94 -16.56
C ARG A 290 5.59 -17.86 -15.90
N GLY A 291 4.92 -16.73 -16.01
CA GLY A 291 3.53 -16.56 -15.57
C GLY A 291 2.53 -17.16 -16.55
N VAL A 292 1.28 -16.74 -16.43
CA VAL A 292 0.18 -17.18 -17.31
C VAL A 292 0.00 -16.18 -18.43
N LYS A 293 0.15 -16.62 -19.68
CA LYS A 293 -0.12 -15.77 -20.85
C LYS A 293 -1.62 -15.51 -20.98
N LEU A 294 -2.02 -14.24 -20.95
CA LEU A 294 -3.40 -13.80 -21.12
C LEU A 294 -3.73 -13.53 -22.59
N ASP A 295 -2.92 -12.70 -23.24
CA ASP A 295 -3.04 -12.39 -24.67
C ASP A 295 -1.65 -12.23 -25.32
N LYS A 296 -1.54 -11.49 -26.42
CA LYS A 296 -0.26 -11.32 -27.12
C LYS A 296 0.76 -10.52 -26.31
N GLU A 297 0.28 -9.59 -25.49
CA GLU A 297 1.10 -8.57 -24.83
C GLU A 297 1.01 -8.62 -23.30
N HIS A 298 0.08 -9.41 -22.73
CA HIS A 298 -0.17 -9.43 -21.30
C HIS A 298 0.04 -10.81 -20.70
N TYR A 299 0.63 -10.79 -19.51
CA TYR A 299 0.89 -11.96 -18.67
C TYR A 299 0.37 -11.73 -17.27
N LEU A 300 -0.08 -12.77 -16.61
CA LEU A 300 -0.44 -12.74 -15.19
C LEU A 300 0.67 -13.42 -14.40
N LYS A 301 1.15 -12.71 -13.37
CA LYS A 301 2.10 -13.23 -12.40
C LYS A 301 1.40 -13.52 -11.08
N ARG A 302 1.67 -14.69 -10.49
CA ARG A 302 1.25 -15.01 -9.11
C ARG A 302 2.09 -14.27 -8.10
N PHE A 303 3.39 -14.15 -8.36
CA PHE A 303 4.36 -13.43 -7.55
C PHE A 303 4.93 -12.24 -8.32
N PRO A 304 5.36 -11.17 -7.61
CA PRO A 304 5.87 -9.98 -8.30
C PRO A 304 7.14 -10.26 -9.09
N VAL A 305 7.35 -9.49 -10.16
CA VAL A 305 8.66 -9.41 -10.83
C VAL A 305 9.63 -8.67 -9.91
N TRP A 306 10.85 -9.17 -9.81
CA TRP A 306 11.84 -8.60 -8.90
C TRP A 306 13.27 -8.68 -9.46
N PHE A 307 14.12 -7.73 -9.03
CA PHE A 307 15.52 -7.67 -9.37
C PHE A 307 16.44 -7.54 -8.15
N SER A 308 15.89 -7.40 -6.96
CA SER A 308 16.65 -7.19 -5.72
C SER A 308 16.18 -8.12 -4.60
N ILE A 309 16.86 -8.05 -3.47
CA ILE A 309 16.50 -8.82 -2.28
C ILE A 309 15.22 -8.33 -1.59
N PHE A 310 14.79 -7.09 -1.86
CA PHE A 310 13.58 -6.50 -1.27
C PHE A 310 12.33 -6.94 -2.04
N ASN A 311 12.06 -8.22 -1.99
CA ASN A 311 10.89 -8.80 -2.62
C ASN A 311 10.22 -9.78 -1.67
N GLY A 312 8.96 -9.67 -1.55
CA GLY A 312 8.10 -10.55 -0.80
C GLY A 312 6.67 -10.11 -1.00
N ASN A 313 5.75 -10.94 -0.61
CA ASN A 313 4.36 -10.70 -0.95
C ASN A 313 3.43 -10.46 0.25
N THR A 314 3.95 -10.46 1.49
CA THR A 314 3.11 -10.29 2.68
C THR A 314 2.38 -8.94 2.66
N ALA A 315 3.12 -7.83 2.49
CA ALA A 315 2.49 -6.50 2.42
C ALA A 315 1.56 -6.37 1.21
N ILE A 316 1.92 -6.99 0.08
CA ILE A 316 1.13 -6.96 -1.15
C ILE A 316 -0.22 -7.63 -0.92
N HIS A 317 -0.26 -8.86 -0.44
CA HIS A 317 -1.55 -9.51 -0.28
C HIS A 317 -2.38 -8.93 0.89
N LEU A 318 -1.79 -8.45 1.96
CA LEU A 318 -2.53 -7.79 3.02
C LEU A 318 -3.16 -6.47 2.54
N SER A 319 -2.44 -5.70 1.71
CA SER A 319 -2.97 -4.49 1.07
C SER A 319 -4.08 -4.80 0.06
N THR A 320 -3.89 -5.80 -0.78
CA THR A 320 -4.91 -6.26 -1.73
C THR A 320 -6.12 -6.86 -1.00
N GLY A 321 -5.88 -7.61 0.08
CA GLY A 321 -6.93 -8.11 0.96
C GLY A 321 -7.75 -6.97 1.58
N LYS A 322 -7.09 -5.90 2.04
CA LYS A 322 -7.75 -4.69 2.52
C LYS A 322 -8.56 -4.01 1.41
N SER A 323 -8.02 -3.94 0.19
CA SER A 323 -8.74 -3.40 -0.98
C SER A 323 -10.00 -4.21 -1.28
N ALA A 324 -9.90 -5.54 -1.27
CA ALA A 324 -11.04 -6.44 -1.47
C ALA A 324 -12.10 -6.24 -0.39
N ALA A 325 -11.68 -6.15 0.89
CA ALA A 325 -12.60 -5.94 2.01
C ALA A 325 -13.32 -4.58 1.93
N ILE A 326 -12.62 -3.51 1.55
CA ILE A 326 -13.21 -2.17 1.35
C ILE A 326 -14.25 -2.22 0.23
N CYS A 327 -13.90 -2.78 -0.93
CA CYS A 327 -14.83 -2.97 -2.04
C CYS A 327 -16.03 -3.84 -1.64
N GLY A 328 -15.78 -4.97 -0.99
CA GLY A 328 -16.83 -5.90 -0.57
C GLY A 328 -17.80 -5.28 0.41
N ASN A 329 -17.30 -4.50 1.36
CA ASN A 329 -18.14 -3.79 2.32
C ASN A 329 -19.00 -2.71 1.63
N PHE A 330 -18.43 -1.93 0.73
CA PHE A 330 -19.15 -0.89 0.00
C PHE A 330 -20.22 -1.46 -0.95
N LEU A 331 -19.85 -2.48 -1.73
CA LEU A 331 -20.72 -3.13 -2.73
C LEU A 331 -21.68 -4.16 -2.12
N LYS A 332 -21.55 -4.50 -0.83
CA LYS A 332 -22.27 -5.60 -0.17
C LYS A 332 -21.99 -6.95 -0.86
N ASP A 333 -20.75 -7.20 -1.19
CA ASP A 333 -20.28 -8.34 -1.97
C ASP A 333 -19.46 -9.31 -1.09
N GLU A 334 -20.10 -10.42 -0.69
CA GLU A 334 -19.50 -11.40 0.22
C GLU A 334 -18.30 -12.14 -0.38
N GLU A 335 -18.26 -12.32 -1.71
CA GLU A 335 -17.12 -12.93 -2.36
C GLU A 335 -15.85 -12.08 -2.21
N LEU A 336 -15.97 -10.75 -2.34
CA LEU A 336 -14.86 -9.84 -2.10
C LEU A 336 -14.43 -9.82 -0.63
N LEU A 337 -15.36 -9.92 0.31
CA LEU A 337 -15.05 -10.06 1.74
C LEU A 337 -14.28 -11.36 2.00
N ASN A 338 -14.68 -12.46 1.35
CA ASN A 338 -13.97 -13.73 1.44
C ASN A 338 -12.56 -13.66 0.84
N ILE A 339 -12.36 -12.98 -0.29
CA ILE A 339 -11.03 -12.73 -0.85
C ILE A 339 -10.15 -12.01 0.17
N GLY A 340 -10.68 -11.01 0.88
CA GLY A 340 -9.95 -10.34 1.95
C GLY A 340 -9.52 -11.29 3.08
N ARG A 341 -10.45 -12.17 3.54
CA ARG A 341 -10.16 -13.19 4.58
C ARG A 341 -9.11 -14.21 4.14
N GLU A 342 -9.15 -14.63 2.88
CA GLU A 342 -8.19 -15.59 2.32
C GLU A 342 -6.74 -15.08 2.40
N GLN A 343 -6.52 -13.76 2.30
CA GLN A 343 -5.18 -13.20 2.46
C GLN A 343 -4.68 -13.30 3.91
N LEU A 344 -5.56 -13.17 4.89
CA LEU A 344 -5.22 -13.43 6.30
C LEU A 344 -4.96 -14.92 6.54
N TYR A 345 -5.77 -15.81 5.95
CA TYR A 345 -5.56 -17.25 6.06
C TYR A 345 -4.23 -17.68 5.44
N TRP A 346 -3.81 -17.06 4.34
CA TRP A 346 -2.49 -17.30 3.76
C TRP A 346 -1.37 -17.01 4.76
N THR A 347 -1.44 -15.89 5.49
CA THR A 347 -0.40 -15.52 6.46
C THR A 347 -0.35 -16.44 7.67
N VAL A 348 -1.45 -17.07 8.04
CA VAL A 348 -1.51 -17.99 9.21
C VAL A 348 -1.44 -19.47 8.82
N GLY A 349 -1.07 -19.79 7.58
CA GLY A 349 -0.73 -21.16 7.19
C GLY A 349 -1.54 -21.81 6.07
N LYS A 350 -2.59 -21.17 5.55
CA LYS A 350 -3.28 -21.64 4.33
C LYS A 350 -2.47 -21.31 3.07
N ASN A 351 -1.25 -21.79 3.03
CA ASN A 351 -0.30 -21.60 1.92
C ASN A 351 0.31 -22.96 1.54
N PRO A 352 1.09 -23.04 0.43
CA PRO A 352 1.66 -24.30 -0.05
C PRO A 352 2.59 -25.01 0.94
N PHE A 353 3.05 -24.32 1.98
CA PHE A 353 4.00 -24.83 2.96
C PHE A 353 3.31 -25.28 4.26
N GLY A 354 2.02 -24.98 4.45
CA GLY A 354 1.31 -25.27 5.69
C GLY A 354 1.97 -24.59 6.91
N GLN A 355 2.58 -23.42 6.70
CA GLN A 355 3.31 -22.70 7.75
C GLN A 355 2.72 -21.31 7.98
N SER A 356 2.58 -20.94 9.26
CA SER A 356 2.32 -19.55 9.64
C SER A 356 3.52 -18.67 9.22
N LEU A 357 3.26 -17.49 8.69
CA LEU A 357 4.29 -16.48 8.44
C LEU A 357 4.50 -15.58 9.67
N ILE A 358 3.73 -15.77 10.74
CA ILE A 358 3.87 -15.02 11.99
C ILE A 358 4.76 -15.83 12.91
N TYR A 359 5.96 -15.32 13.23
CA TYR A 359 6.90 -16.00 14.10
C TYR A 359 6.32 -16.22 15.50
N GLY A 360 6.48 -17.42 16.00
CA GLY A 360 5.97 -17.81 17.33
C GLY A 360 4.46 -18.06 17.39
N GLU A 361 3.73 -17.92 16.28
CA GLU A 361 2.29 -18.14 16.22
C GLU A 361 1.93 -19.38 15.38
N GLY A 362 1.08 -20.24 15.91
CA GLY A 362 0.68 -21.48 15.27
C GLY A 362 1.61 -22.66 15.60
N TYR A 363 1.34 -23.81 14.98
CA TYR A 363 2.08 -25.06 15.24
C TYR A 363 3.32 -25.22 14.36
N ASN A 364 3.36 -24.56 13.23
CA ASN A 364 4.40 -24.67 12.24
C ASN A 364 4.74 -23.30 11.68
N TYR A 365 5.89 -22.77 12.05
CA TYR A 365 6.43 -21.50 11.57
C TYR A 365 7.95 -21.65 11.38
N PRO A 366 8.56 -20.99 10.36
CA PRO A 366 10.00 -21.02 10.20
C PRO A 366 10.69 -20.15 11.24
N GLN A 367 11.91 -20.52 11.61
CA GLN A 367 12.78 -19.60 12.35
C GLN A 367 13.14 -18.42 11.46
N MET A 368 12.97 -17.22 12.00
CA MET A 368 13.36 -15.99 11.34
C MET A 368 14.70 -15.52 11.90
N ASN A 369 15.66 -15.35 11.03
CA ASN A 369 16.89 -14.65 11.36
C ASN A 369 16.68 -13.18 11.04
N THR A 370 16.28 -12.40 12.02
CA THR A 370 16.29 -10.94 11.90
C THR A 370 17.73 -10.42 11.89
N PHE A 371 17.91 -9.20 11.40
CA PHE A 371 19.24 -8.68 11.08
C PHE A 371 20.16 -8.60 12.29
N SER A 372 19.65 -8.54 13.52
CA SER A 372 20.49 -8.42 14.72
C SER A 372 19.73 -8.36 16.04
N SER A 373 18.42 -8.19 16.04
CA SER A 373 17.64 -7.98 17.27
C SER A 373 17.09 -9.26 17.90
N GLY A 374 17.41 -10.42 17.32
CA GLY A 374 16.86 -11.69 17.75
C GLY A 374 15.45 -11.94 17.22
N GLU A 375 14.79 -12.92 17.78
CA GLU A 375 13.48 -13.39 17.35
C GLU A 375 12.41 -12.73 18.21
N MET A 376 11.43 -12.11 17.58
CA MET A 376 10.28 -11.52 18.27
C MET A 376 8.99 -12.23 17.86
N THR A 377 8.27 -12.77 18.82
CA THR A 377 6.94 -13.34 18.58
C THR A 377 6.00 -12.29 18.02
N GLY A 378 5.31 -12.64 16.93
CA GLY A 378 4.44 -11.72 16.19
C GLY A 378 5.10 -11.06 15.00
N GLU A 379 6.41 -11.23 14.84
CA GLU A 379 7.15 -10.70 13.70
C GLU A 379 6.71 -11.37 12.39
N MET A 380 6.58 -10.57 11.32
CA MET A 380 6.18 -11.06 10.00
C MET A 380 7.30 -10.76 8.98
N PRO A 381 7.67 -11.74 8.14
CA PRO A 381 8.66 -11.51 7.09
C PRO A 381 8.08 -10.70 5.94
N VAL A 382 8.94 -10.19 5.07
CA VAL A 382 8.52 -9.62 3.77
C VAL A 382 7.71 -10.62 2.92
N GLY A 383 7.87 -11.91 3.18
CA GLY A 383 6.98 -12.95 2.70
C GLY A 383 7.59 -13.91 1.70
N ILE A 384 6.71 -14.79 1.21
CA ILE A 384 7.03 -15.82 0.23
C ILE A 384 7.40 -15.17 -1.09
N ARG A 385 8.44 -15.67 -1.73
CA ARG A 385 8.88 -15.24 -3.06
C ARG A 385 9.08 -16.43 -3.99
N THR A 386 9.49 -16.18 -5.22
CA THR A 386 9.85 -17.21 -6.16
C THR A 386 11.33 -17.56 -6.08
N LEU A 387 11.68 -18.77 -6.51
CA LEU A 387 13.06 -19.19 -6.71
C LEU A 387 13.51 -18.77 -8.12
N GLY A 388 14.55 -17.92 -8.19
CA GLY A 388 15.00 -17.39 -9.48
C GLY A 388 13.89 -16.66 -10.23
N ASN A 389 13.78 -16.89 -11.53
CA ASN A 389 12.84 -16.20 -12.40
C ASN A 389 11.48 -16.92 -12.56
N ASP A 390 11.22 -17.99 -11.80
CA ASP A 390 9.99 -18.74 -11.86
C ASP A 390 8.79 -17.97 -11.26
N ASP A 391 7.59 -18.54 -11.42
CA ASP A 391 6.36 -18.11 -10.77
C ASP A 391 5.85 -19.16 -9.75
N ILE A 392 6.81 -19.90 -9.16
CA ILE A 392 6.58 -20.98 -8.19
C ILE A 392 7.03 -20.48 -6.81
N PRO A 393 6.19 -20.65 -5.78
CA PRO A 393 6.52 -20.18 -4.43
C PRO A 393 7.69 -20.98 -3.83
N TYR A 394 8.54 -20.27 -3.09
CA TYR A 394 9.67 -20.83 -2.38
C TYR A 394 9.79 -20.26 -0.97
N TRP A 395 9.90 -21.14 0.03
CA TRP A 395 9.94 -20.75 1.43
C TRP A 395 10.33 -21.94 2.34
N PRO A 396 11.06 -21.77 3.45
CA PRO A 396 11.94 -20.63 3.73
C PRO A 396 13.11 -20.57 2.77
N GLN A 397 13.75 -19.41 2.68
CA GLN A 397 14.90 -19.27 1.81
C GLN A 397 16.18 -19.65 2.52
N PRO A 398 16.98 -20.62 2.03
CA PRO A 398 18.26 -20.95 2.63
C PRO A 398 19.17 -19.73 2.64
N GLY A 399 19.72 -19.40 3.79
CA GLY A 399 20.72 -18.37 3.94
C GLY A 399 20.26 -16.92 3.76
N THR A 400 18.98 -16.67 3.59
CA THR A 400 18.45 -15.31 3.58
C THR A 400 18.15 -14.89 5.01
N LYS A 401 18.89 -13.92 5.52
CA LYS A 401 18.47 -13.17 6.69
C LYS A 401 17.22 -12.41 6.27
N LEU A 402 16.09 -12.75 6.82
CA LEU A 402 14.84 -12.06 6.53
C LEU A 402 14.90 -10.72 7.27
N CYS A 403 14.94 -9.64 6.52
CA CYS A 403 14.66 -8.34 7.11
C CYS A 403 13.21 -8.36 7.59
N GLY A 404 12.97 -8.08 8.84
CA GLY A 404 11.64 -7.81 9.35
C GLY A 404 11.00 -6.69 8.52
N ALA A 405 9.71 -6.82 8.26
CA ALA A 405 8.93 -5.82 7.52
C ALA A 405 8.62 -4.62 8.41
#